data_273f1e404ac24799836ed7c28d073f68
#
_entry.id   273f1e404ac24799836ed7c28d073f68
#
_cell.length_a   1.000
_cell.length_b   1.000
_cell.length_c   1.000
_cell.angle_alpha   90.00
_cell.angle_beta   90.00
_cell.angle_gamma   90.00
#
_symmetry.space_group_name_H-M   'P 1'
#
loop_
_entity.id
_entity.type
_entity.pdbx_description
1 polymer ?
#
loop_
_entity_poly.entity_id
_entity_poly.type
_entity_poly.pdbx_seq_one_letter_code
_entity_poly.pdbx_strand_id
1 'polypeptide(L)'
;MDKFNFGYSTKNIPIPNEKYYKSKLLEKIEAVVKRMRWKFIFAAENSKNDDERIVYDETYGLKSVNCPPVVKELIEFENDLFNLVKKINFRRSSCKFQRKLNADIKKISSSSKIFTPADKTSNLYKLDKEDYNRFVNNAVTSNYKKVNKNIAKVVNNQGKAFAKKKNIINRLQINGTNDCFITLKDHKENFLNNPTTRLLNPAKNEIGRISKHILDRVNTALRASLSLNQWQNSIDVIQWFNNIRDKSHCKFIIFDIKDFYPSIKQDLLSQALEFASNYITVSSEDLDIIHHARKSLLYNNDEPWLKKESGLFDVTMGAYDGAEICELVGIFLQSRLINFIDKHNIGLYRDDGLAILRNISGPQSERVKKAFQKVFNDYHLKLEIKCNVKIVDYLDLTLNLIDGSHRPFHKPNDETLYINANSNHPPCIIKQTPIAIENRLRLLSSSEKIFNEAAPHYQNALEKSGYSYKLSYKRPTTQDKNNSTSRRNRKRQIIWFNPPYNKDVTTNIGKYFLNFIHSHHHIKFT
;
A
#
# COMPACT_ATOMS: atom_id res chain seq x y z
N MET A 1 -14.99 -21.06 14.57
CA MET A 1 -13.97 -20.03 14.23
C MET A 1 -13.19 -19.67 15.48
N ASP A 2 -11.88 -19.98 15.51
CA ASP A 2 -11.08 -19.80 16.71
C ASP A 2 -9.99 -18.76 16.45
N LYS A 3 -9.82 -17.79 17.37
CA LYS A 3 -8.69 -16.86 17.34
C LYS A 3 -7.41 -17.65 17.56
N PHE A 4 -6.45 -17.48 16.68
CA PHE A 4 -5.17 -18.17 16.74
C PHE A 4 -4.02 -17.17 16.87
N ASN A 5 -3.11 -17.41 17.80
CA ASN A 5 -1.96 -16.56 18.02
C ASN A 5 -0.70 -17.40 18.15
N PHE A 6 0.31 -17.11 17.32
CA PHE A 6 1.63 -17.74 17.39
C PHE A 6 2.50 -17.20 18.55
N GLY A 7 2.09 -16.10 19.19
CA GLY A 7 2.92 -15.33 20.11
C GLY A 7 4.04 -14.54 19.40
N TYR A 8 3.98 -14.43 18.08
CA TYR A 8 4.89 -13.62 17.27
C TYR A 8 4.22 -13.19 15.95
N SER A 9 4.75 -12.13 15.34
CA SER A 9 4.20 -11.58 14.09
C SER A 9 4.28 -12.57 12.92
N THR A 10 3.22 -12.65 12.12
CA THR A 10 3.17 -13.44 10.88
C THR A 10 4.12 -12.93 9.79
N LYS A 11 4.71 -11.74 9.97
CA LYS A 11 5.72 -11.15 9.06
C LYS A 11 7.11 -11.75 9.24
N ASN A 12 7.30 -12.65 10.22
CA ASN A 12 8.58 -13.31 10.41
C ASN A 12 8.90 -14.28 9.26
N ILE A 13 10.15 -14.26 8.82
CA ILE A 13 10.63 -15.07 7.70
C ILE A 13 11.52 -16.19 8.24
N PRO A 14 11.26 -17.47 7.85
CA PRO A 14 12.16 -18.56 8.13
C PRO A 14 13.43 -18.46 7.31
N ILE A 15 14.52 -19.06 7.80
CA ILE A 15 15.75 -19.21 7.02
C ILE A 15 15.47 -20.24 5.91
N PRO A 16 15.57 -19.84 4.62
CA PRO A 16 15.31 -20.74 3.53
C PRO A 16 16.44 -21.78 3.39
N ASN A 17 16.11 -22.97 2.88
CA ASN A 17 17.12 -23.96 2.56
C ASN A 17 17.99 -23.51 1.38
N GLU A 18 19.16 -24.12 1.24
CA GLU A 18 20.16 -23.78 0.23
C GLU A 18 19.63 -23.86 -1.21
N LYS A 19 18.91 -24.93 -1.54
CA LYS A 19 18.33 -25.14 -2.89
C LYS A 19 17.36 -24.01 -3.25
N TYR A 20 16.44 -23.69 -2.34
CA TYR A 20 15.47 -22.60 -2.55
C TYR A 20 16.16 -21.24 -2.65
N TYR A 21 17.17 -20.98 -1.80
CA TYR A 21 17.92 -19.73 -1.86
C TYR A 21 18.65 -19.55 -3.19
N LYS A 22 19.38 -20.60 -3.65
CA LYS A 22 20.08 -20.58 -4.94
C LYS A 22 19.13 -20.35 -6.11
N SER A 23 17.95 -20.98 -6.10
CA SER A 23 16.91 -20.73 -7.11
C SER A 23 16.44 -19.27 -7.09
N LYS A 24 16.18 -18.70 -5.93
CA LYS A 24 15.77 -17.28 -5.81
C LYS A 24 16.88 -16.30 -6.19
N LEU A 25 18.13 -16.62 -5.90
CA LEU A 25 19.27 -15.82 -6.34
C LEU A 25 19.39 -15.84 -7.86
N LEU A 26 19.23 -17.02 -8.49
CA LEU A 26 19.24 -17.16 -9.93
C LEU A 26 18.15 -16.29 -10.60
N GLU A 27 16.89 -16.36 -10.13
CA GLU A 27 15.81 -15.48 -10.61
C GLU A 27 16.17 -13.98 -10.54
N LYS A 28 16.88 -13.57 -9.46
CA LYS A 28 17.33 -12.17 -9.31
C LYS A 28 18.45 -11.81 -10.27
N ILE A 29 19.37 -12.73 -10.52
CA ILE A 29 20.45 -12.55 -11.51
C ILE A 29 19.86 -12.43 -12.92
N GLU A 30 18.97 -13.33 -13.32
CA GLU A 30 18.25 -13.26 -14.59
C GLU A 30 17.54 -11.92 -14.80
N ALA A 31 16.86 -11.44 -13.74
CA ALA A 31 16.19 -10.13 -13.78
C ALA A 31 17.17 -8.95 -13.91
N VAL A 32 18.39 -9.05 -13.36
CA VAL A 32 19.44 -8.03 -13.53
C VAL A 32 20.00 -8.09 -14.93
N VAL A 33 20.37 -9.27 -15.42
CA VAL A 33 20.88 -9.50 -16.78
C VAL A 33 19.89 -8.95 -17.81
N LYS A 34 18.60 -9.30 -17.70
CA LYS A 34 17.56 -8.77 -18.57
C LYS A 34 17.54 -7.23 -18.59
N ARG A 35 17.64 -6.59 -17.41
CA ARG A 35 17.67 -5.11 -17.33
C ARG A 35 18.93 -4.52 -17.94
N MET A 36 20.08 -5.17 -17.77
CA MET A 36 21.35 -4.70 -18.31
C MET A 36 21.34 -4.79 -19.84
N ARG A 37 20.87 -5.90 -20.41
CA ARG A 37 20.73 -6.05 -21.86
C ARG A 37 19.84 -4.96 -22.45
N TRP A 38 18.66 -4.70 -21.85
CA TRP A 38 17.80 -3.62 -22.31
C TRP A 38 18.48 -2.26 -22.23
N LYS A 39 19.17 -1.96 -21.13
CA LYS A 39 19.91 -0.70 -21.02
C LYS A 39 21.01 -0.56 -22.05
N PHE A 40 21.73 -1.62 -22.35
CA PHE A 40 22.77 -1.61 -23.35
C PHE A 40 22.22 -1.37 -24.77
N ILE A 41 21.13 -2.07 -25.12
CA ILE A 41 20.45 -1.92 -26.41
C ILE A 41 19.96 -0.47 -26.59
N PHE A 42 19.27 0.06 -25.60
CA PHE A 42 18.76 1.44 -25.66
C PHE A 42 19.87 2.50 -25.62
N ALA A 43 20.98 2.26 -24.93
CA ALA A 43 22.13 3.16 -24.97
C ALA A 43 22.78 3.18 -26.35
N ALA A 44 22.87 2.03 -27.01
CA ALA A 44 23.38 1.92 -28.37
C ALA A 44 22.47 2.57 -29.43
N GLU A 45 21.14 2.52 -29.22
CA GLU A 45 20.13 3.16 -30.07
C GLU A 45 20.12 4.69 -29.89
N ASN A 46 20.23 5.17 -28.63
CA ASN A 46 20.29 6.61 -28.33
C ASN A 46 21.53 7.33 -28.87
N SER A 47 22.57 6.60 -29.28
CA SER A 47 23.72 7.19 -29.98
C SER A 47 23.40 7.55 -31.42
N LYS A 48 22.22 7.19 -31.94
CA LYS A 48 21.83 7.37 -33.34
C LYS A 48 20.82 8.47 -33.62
N ASN A 49 19.96 8.87 -32.63
CA ASN A 49 18.98 9.97 -32.83
C ASN A 49 18.51 10.57 -31.52
N ASP A 50 18.63 11.89 -31.33
CA ASP A 50 18.13 12.64 -30.16
C ASP A 50 16.59 12.69 -30.05
N ASP A 51 15.85 12.39 -31.13
CA ASP A 51 14.39 12.42 -31.18
C ASP A 51 13.69 11.20 -30.53
N GLU A 52 14.41 10.11 -30.27
CA GLU A 52 13.83 8.89 -29.69
C GLU A 52 13.81 8.86 -28.13
N ARG A 53 14.30 9.92 -27.48
CA ARG A 53 14.18 10.06 -26.01
C ARG A 53 12.73 10.14 -25.51
N ILE A 54 11.80 10.47 -26.37
CA ILE A 54 10.36 10.58 -26.12
C ILE A 54 9.73 9.20 -25.81
N VAL A 55 10.25 8.12 -26.37
CA VAL A 55 9.72 6.75 -26.20
C VAL A 55 9.80 6.25 -24.76
N TYR A 56 10.68 6.78 -23.92
CA TYR A 56 10.82 6.36 -22.52
C TYR A 56 9.72 6.90 -21.61
N ASP A 57 9.20 8.08 -21.86
CA ASP A 57 8.11 8.68 -21.08
C ASP A 57 6.74 8.15 -21.55
N GLU A 58 6.59 7.79 -22.83
CA GLU A 58 5.36 7.21 -23.38
C GLU A 58 5.07 5.78 -22.89
N THR A 59 6.05 5.09 -22.29
CA THR A 59 5.88 3.72 -21.82
C THR A 59 5.34 3.63 -20.38
N TYR A 60 5.04 4.76 -19.77
CA TYR A 60 4.51 4.85 -18.40
C TYR A 60 5.33 4.04 -17.37
N GLY A 61 6.63 3.89 -17.60
CA GLY A 61 7.52 3.12 -16.74
C GLY A 61 7.29 1.60 -16.74
N LEU A 62 6.44 1.08 -17.59
CA LEU A 62 6.21 -0.36 -17.73
C LEU A 62 7.43 -1.04 -18.36
N LYS A 63 7.78 -2.21 -17.79
CA LYS A 63 8.90 -3.03 -18.28
C LYS A 63 8.42 -4.00 -19.34
N SER A 64 9.17 -4.14 -20.44
CA SER A 64 8.89 -5.16 -21.43
C SER A 64 8.87 -6.56 -20.80
N VAL A 65 7.87 -7.38 -21.15
CA VAL A 65 7.80 -8.80 -20.82
C VAL A 65 8.70 -9.64 -21.74
N ASN A 66 9.09 -9.11 -22.90
CA ASN A 66 9.96 -9.79 -23.83
C ASN A 66 11.36 -10.00 -23.25
N CYS A 67 12.01 -11.09 -23.66
CA CYS A 67 13.39 -11.32 -23.34
C CYS A 67 14.26 -10.50 -24.35
N PRO A 68 15.20 -9.65 -23.87
CA PRO A 68 16.09 -8.95 -24.76
C PRO A 68 17.06 -9.92 -25.44
N PRO A 69 17.53 -9.62 -26.66
CA PRO A 69 18.56 -10.41 -27.32
C PRO A 69 19.85 -10.46 -26.50
N VAL A 70 20.69 -11.45 -26.80
CA VAL A 70 22.00 -11.57 -26.16
C VAL A 70 22.88 -10.42 -26.66
N VAL A 71 23.56 -9.76 -25.73
CA VAL A 71 24.52 -8.70 -25.99
C VAL A 71 25.92 -9.28 -25.83
N LYS A 72 26.70 -9.27 -26.90
CA LYS A 72 28.04 -9.93 -26.94
C LYS A 72 28.96 -9.39 -25.83
N GLU A 73 28.96 -8.10 -25.63
CA GLU A 73 29.79 -7.39 -24.65
C GLU A 73 29.44 -7.76 -23.20
N LEU A 74 28.25 -8.28 -22.96
CA LEU A 74 27.79 -8.67 -21.61
C LEU A 74 28.00 -10.16 -21.31
N ILE A 75 28.37 -11.01 -22.26
CA ILE A 75 28.39 -12.47 -22.10
C ILE A 75 29.30 -12.90 -20.95
N GLU A 76 30.52 -12.37 -20.86
CA GLU A 76 31.47 -12.73 -19.79
C GLU A 76 30.95 -12.30 -18.42
N PHE A 77 30.45 -11.09 -18.31
CA PHE A 77 29.84 -10.58 -17.08
C PHE A 77 28.62 -11.41 -16.65
N GLU A 78 27.77 -11.80 -17.60
CA GLU A 78 26.62 -12.67 -17.32
C GLU A 78 27.06 -14.04 -16.80
N ASN A 79 28.08 -14.65 -17.43
CA ASN A 79 28.65 -15.91 -17.02
C ASN A 79 29.22 -15.83 -15.59
N ASP A 80 29.90 -14.75 -15.25
CA ASP A 80 30.42 -14.52 -13.90
C ASP A 80 29.29 -14.42 -12.87
N LEU A 81 28.20 -13.72 -13.19
CA LEU A 81 27.01 -13.64 -12.33
C LEU A 81 26.32 -15.00 -12.13
N PHE A 82 26.18 -15.79 -13.18
CA PHE A 82 25.59 -17.14 -13.08
C PHE A 82 26.49 -18.08 -12.30
N ASN A 83 27.79 -18.02 -12.50
CA ASN A 83 28.77 -18.82 -11.76
C ASN A 83 28.87 -18.43 -10.28
N LEU A 84 28.49 -17.19 -9.91
CA LEU A 84 28.42 -16.76 -8.51
C LEU A 84 27.49 -17.68 -7.71
N VAL A 85 26.38 -18.17 -8.29
CA VAL A 85 25.44 -19.05 -7.60
C VAL A 85 26.12 -20.35 -7.10
N LYS A 86 27.11 -20.86 -7.85
CA LYS A 86 27.89 -22.06 -7.48
C LYS A 86 28.85 -21.77 -6.32
N LYS A 87 29.34 -20.52 -6.21
CA LYS A 87 30.32 -20.06 -5.21
C LYS A 87 29.70 -19.67 -3.87
N ILE A 88 28.36 -19.80 -3.71
CA ILE A 88 27.70 -19.44 -2.46
C ILE A 88 27.96 -20.48 -1.37
N ASN A 89 28.55 -20.01 -0.28
CA ASN A 89 28.85 -20.80 0.92
C ASN A 89 27.82 -20.54 2.01
N PHE A 90 27.44 -21.60 2.71
CA PHE A 90 26.47 -21.57 3.79
C PHE A 90 27.09 -22.04 5.10
N ARG A 91 26.78 -21.32 6.18
CA ARG A 91 27.06 -21.74 7.55
C ARG A 91 25.75 -21.78 8.31
N ARG A 92 25.24 -22.98 8.56
CA ARG A 92 23.96 -23.15 9.25
C ARG A 92 23.95 -22.47 10.60
N SER A 93 23.02 -21.54 10.78
CA SER A 93 22.72 -20.90 12.04
C SER A 93 21.35 -21.39 12.51
N SER A 94 21.26 -21.94 13.72
CA SER A 94 19.99 -22.39 14.27
C SER A 94 19.76 -21.73 15.63
N CYS A 95 18.59 -21.12 15.80
CA CYS A 95 18.15 -20.62 17.09
C CYS A 95 16.77 -21.18 17.46
N LYS A 96 16.43 -21.14 18.74
CA LYS A 96 15.11 -21.60 19.24
C LYS A 96 13.96 -21.02 18.43
N PHE A 97 13.99 -19.71 18.13
CA PHE A 97 12.94 -19.04 17.38
C PHE A 97 12.76 -19.60 15.98
N GLN A 98 13.84 -19.79 15.20
CA GLN A 98 13.78 -20.33 13.84
C GLN A 98 13.27 -21.78 13.82
N ARG A 99 13.63 -22.59 14.83
CA ARG A 99 13.10 -23.95 14.96
C ARG A 99 11.59 -23.95 15.22
N LYS A 100 11.11 -23.08 16.15
CA LYS A 100 9.69 -22.89 16.43
C LYS A 100 8.95 -22.43 15.17
N LEU A 101 9.45 -21.39 14.49
CA LEU A 101 8.85 -20.84 13.27
C LEU A 101 8.69 -21.92 12.18
N ASN A 102 9.73 -22.72 11.94
CA ASN A 102 9.67 -23.81 10.96
C ASN A 102 8.67 -24.92 11.38
N ALA A 103 8.58 -25.24 12.67
CA ALA A 103 7.62 -26.21 13.17
C ALA A 103 6.16 -25.71 13.00
N ASP A 104 5.92 -24.44 13.29
CA ASP A 104 4.61 -23.81 13.15
C ASP A 104 4.18 -23.74 11.67
N ILE A 105 5.11 -23.39 10.76
CA ILE A 105 4.86 -23.39 9.31
C ILE A 105 4.47 -24.81 8.84
N LYS A 106 5.19 -25.85 9.28
CA LYS A 106 4.84 -27.25 8.94
C LYS A 106 3.44 -27.61 9.43
N LYS A 107 3.07 -27.24 10.69
CA LYS A 107 1.74 -27.49 11.25
C LYS A 107 0.63 -26.81 10.44
N ILE A 108 0.87 -25.55 10.00
CA ILE A 108 -0.10 -24.84 9.15
C ILE A 108 -0.24 -25.54 7.81
N SER A 109 0.89 -25.86 7.15
CA SER A 109 0.90 -26.48 5.83
C SER A 109 0.27 -27.88 5.81
N SER A 110 0.32 -28.61 6.93
CA SER A 110 -0.33 -29.92 7.07
C SER A 110 -1.77 -29.85 7.62
N SER A 111 -2.25 -28.68 7.97
CA SER A 111 -3.60 -28.47 8.52
C SER A 111 -4.65 -28.51 7.42
N SER A 112 -5.79 -29.17 7.67
CA SER A 112 -6.99 -29.07 6.85
C SER A 112 -7.76 -27.75 7.03
N LYS A 113 -7.38 -26.92 8.00
CA LYS A 113 -8.02 -25.65 8.32
C LYS A 113 -7.42 -24.50 7.51
N ILE A 114 -8.22 -23.47 7.28
CA ILE A 114 -7.79 -22.22 6.64
C ILE A 114 -7.48 -21.18 7.70
N PHE A 115 -6.32 -20.51 7.56
CA PHE A 115 -5.91 -19.43 8.45
C PHE A 115 -6.16 -18.09 7.76
N THR A 116 -7.14 -17.33 8.27
CA THR A 116 -7.57 -16.07 7.69
C THR A 116 -7.10 -14.90 8.55
N PRO A 117 -6.40 -13.90 7.99
CA PRO A 117 -5.97 -12.74 8.76
C PRO A 117 -7.15 -11.81 9.07
N ALA A 118 -7.03 -11.10 10.17
CA ALA A 118 -7.88 -9.96 10.47
C ALA A 118 -7.52 -8.74 9.59
N ASP A 119 -8.49 -7.85 9.38
CA ASP A 119 -8.37 -6.70 8.48
C ASP A 119 -7.48 -5.58 9.05
N LYS A 120 -7.68 -5.24 10.33
CA LYS A 120 -7.02 -4.08 10.96
C LYS A 120 -6.21 -4.43 12.22
N THR A 121 -6.21 -5.69 12.63
CA THR A 121 -5.42 -6.19 13.76
C THR A 121 -4.41 -7.23 13.29
N SER A 122 -3.46 -7.59 14.14
CA SER A 122 -2.46 -8.64 13.86
C SER A 122 -2.98 -10.07 14.09
N ASN A 123 -4.27 -10.22 14.38
CA ASN A 123 -4.89 -11.50 14.70
C ASN A 123 -5.03 -12.41 13.47
N LEU A 124 -4.95 -13.71 13.72
CA LEU A 124 -5.31 -14.77 12.78
C LEU A 124 -6.49 -15.57 13.32
N TYR A 125 -7.30 -16.07 12.41
CA TYR A 125 -8.43 -16.91 12.71
C TYR A 125 -8.33 -18.24 11.98
N LYS A 126 -8.57 -19.33 12.69
CA LYS A 126 -8.61 -20.69 12.16
C LYS A 126 -10.05 -21.05 11.84
N LEU A 127 -10.31 -21.38 10.57
CA LEU A 127 -11.63 -21.70 10.06
C LEU A 127 -11.64 -23.10 9.42
N ASP A 128 -12.78 -23.73 9.47
CA ASP A 128 -13.05 -24.88 8.61
C ASP A 128 -13.21 -24.40 7.15
N LYS A 129 -12.86 -25.28 6.20
CA LYS A 129 -12.95 -24.96 4.78
C LYS A 129 -14.38 -24.59 4.37
N GLU A 130 -15.37 -25.24 4.95
CA GLU A 130 -16.79 -24.97 4.72
C GLU A 130 -17.19 -23.57 5.22
N ASP A 131 -16.81 -23.22 6.45
CA ASP A 131 -17.06 -21.90 7.00
C ASP A 131 -16.39 -20.80 6.18
N TYR A 132 -15.12 -20.98 5.81
CA TYR A 132 -14.41 -20.04 4.96
C TYR A 132 -15.13 -19.84 3.63
N ASN A 133 -15.50 -20.94 2.95
CA ASN A 133 -16.21 -20.87 1.67
C ASN A 133 -17.59 -20.19 1.82
N ARG A 134 -18.30 -20.43 2.91
CA ARG A 134 -19.55 -19.77 3.23
C ARG A 134 -19.36 -18.25 3.35
N PHE A 135 -18.33 -17.81 4.09
CA PHE A 135 -18.03 -16.38 4.23
C PHE A 135 -17.61 -15.74 2.90
N VAL A 136 -16.77 -16.40 2.11
CA VAL A 136 -16.41 -15.92 0.76
C VAL A 136 -17.64 -15.81 -0.13
N ASN A 137 -18.46 -16.87 -0.22
CA ASN A 137 -19.65 -16.88 -1.03
C ASN A 137 -20.65 -15.78 -0.63
N ASN A 138 -20.88 -15.57 0.67
CA ASN A 138 -21.74 -14.49 1.15
C ASN A 138 -21.18 -13.11 0.75
N ALA A 139 -19.87 -12.90 0.89
CA ALA A 139 -19.22 -11.65 0.51
C ALA A 139 -19.27 -11.40 -1.02
N VAL A 140 -19.13 -12.45 -1.82
CA VAL A 140 -19.20 -12.39 -3.28
C VAL A 140 -20.65 -12.15 -3.74
N THR A 141 -21.58 -12.99 -3.30
CA THR A 141 -22.97 -12.95 -3.77
C THR A 141 -23.73 -11.71 -3.32
N SER A 142 -23.27 -10.99 -2.27
CA SER A 142 -23.85 -9.71 -1.87
C SER A 142 -23.74 -8.65 -2.96
N ASN A 143 -22.58 -8.55 -3.62
CA ASN A 143 -22.24 -7.45 -4.53
C ASN A 143 -21.99 -7.88 -5.98
N TYR A 144 -21.81 -9.17 -6.24
CA TYR A 144 -21.42 -9.69 -7.56
C TYR A 144 -22.42 -10.76 -8.02
N LYS A 145 -22.51 -10.94 -9.35
CA LYS A 145 -23.27 -11.99 -10.02
C LYS A 145 -22.34 -12.82 -10.89
N LYS A 146 -22.53 -14.15 -10.89
CA LYS A 146 -21.78 -15.08 -11.73
C LYS A 146 -22.06 -14.81 -13.21
N VAL A 147 -21.03 -14.92 -14.03
CA VAL A 147 -21.14 -14.71 -15.49
C VAL A 147 -20.44 -15.81 -16.26
N ASN A 148 -20.71 -15.86 -17.57
CA ASN A 148 -20.09 -16.85 -18.45
C ASN A 148 -18.58 -16.56 -18.62
N LYS A 149 -17.75 -17.61 -18.69
CA LYS A 149 -16.30 -17.52 -18.96
C LYS A 149 -15.94 -16.78 -20.25
N ASN A 150 -16.85 -16.71 -21.21
CA ASN A 150 -16.64 -15.94 -22.44
C ASN A 150 -16.46 -14.44 -22.18
N ILE A 151 -17.06 -13.89 -21.14
CA ILE A 151 -16.88 -12.48 -20.76
C ILE A 151 -15.42 -12.20 -20.40
N ALA A 152 -14.77 -13.12 -19.69
CA ALA A 152 -13.33 -12.98 -19.36
C ALA A 152 -12.46 -12.93 -20.64
N LYS A 153 -12.77 -13.76 -21.65
CA LYS A 153 -12.10 -13.73 -22.94
C LYS A 153 -12.32 -12.39 -23.66
N VAL A 154 -13.54 -11.88 -23.64
CA VAL A 154 -13.89 -10.58 -24.25
C VAL A 154 -13.12 -9.45 -23.57
N VAL A 155 -13.12 -9.38 -22.24
CA VAL A 155 -12.38 -8.36 -21.47
C VAL A 155 -10.87 -8.42 -21.75
N ASN A 156 -10.28 -9.63 -21.77
CA ASN A 156 -8.88 -9.81 -22.09
C ASN A 156 -8.54 -9.40 -23.52
N ASN A 157 -9.40 -9.71 -24.50
CA ASN A 157 -9.20 -9.29 -25.88
C ASN A 157 -9.34 -7.76 -26.04
N GLN A 158 -10.28 -7.13 -25.37
CA GLN A 158 -10.39 -5.67 -25.32
C GLN A 158 -9.14 -5.04 -24.69
N GLY A 159 -8.61 -5.62 -23.61
CA GLY A 159 -7.34 -5.18 -22.99
C GLY A 159 -6.16 -5.29 -23.96
N LYS A 160 -6.04 -6.39 -24.71
CA LYS A 160 -4.99 -6.57 -25.72
C LYS A 160 -5.14 -5.59 -26.88
N ALA A 161 -6.35 -5.39 -27.38
CA ALA A 161 -6.62 -4.43 -28.45
C ALA A 161 -6.28 -2.99 -28.02
N PHE A 162 -6.67 -2.63 -26.81
CA PHE A 162 -6.33 -1.34 -26.20
C PHE A 162 -4.81 -1.16 -26.05
N ALA A 163 -4.12 -2.17 -25.55
CA ALA A 163 -2.67 -2.16 -25.40
C ALA A 163 -1.92 -2.06 -26.76
N LYS A 164 -2.45 -2.72 -27.79
CA LYS A 164 -1.92 -2.60 -29.17
C LYS A 164 -2.08 -1.17 -29.69
N LYS A 165 -3.26 -0.56 -29.51
CA LYS A 165 -3.53 0.84 -29.88
C LYS A 165 -2.56 1.81 -29.21
N LYS A 166 -2.15 1.52 -27.96
CA LYS A 166 -1.25 2.36 -27.15
C LYS A 166 0.23 1.95 -27.23
N ASN A 167 0.60 1.03 -28.11
CA ASN A 167 1.97 0.51 -28.29
C ASN A 167 2.61 -0.07 -27.01
N ILE A 168 1.80 -0.60 -26.08
CA ILE A 168 2.26 -1.19 -24.81
C ILE A 168 2.03 -2.70 -24.69
N ILE A 169 1.66 -3.37 -25.79
CA ILE A 169 1.29 -4.79 -25.77
C ILE A 169 2.43 -5.70 -25.27
N ASN A 170 3.67 -5.34 -25.56
CA ASN A 170 4.86 -6.06 -25.10
C ASN A 170 5.18 -5.84 -23.60
N ARG A 171 4.40 -5.04 -22.92
CA ARG A 171 4.58 -4.65 -21.52
C ARG A 171 3.41 -5.04 -20.65
N LEU A 172 2.33 -5.52 -21.24
CA LEU A 172 1.19 -6.03 -20.51
C LEU A 172 1.42 -7.47 -20.08
N GLN A 173 1.27 -7.72 -18.82
CA GLN A 173 1.02 -9.08 -18.33
C GLN A 173 -0.46 -9.39 -18.49
N ILE A 174 -0.78 -10.65 -18.79
CA ILE A 174 -2.17 -11.11 -18.82
C ILE A 174 -2.74 -10.94 -17.41
N ASN A 175 -3.97 -10.43 -17.33
CA ASN A 175 -4.67 -10.28 -16.05
C ASN A 175 -4.65 -11.58 -15.26
N GLY A 176 -4.25 -11.50 -14.00
CA GLY A 176 -4.31 -12.63 -13.10
C GLY A 176 -5.77 -13.06 -12.89
N THR A 177 -6.00 -14.35 -12.91
CA THR A 177 -7.30 -14.99 -12.62
C THR A 177 -7.33 -15.55 -11.19
N ASN A 178 -6.54 -14.97 -10.28
CA ASN A 178 -6.49 -15.42 -8.90
C ASN A 178 -7.83 -15.22 -8.22
N ASP A 179 -8.27 -16.24 -7.50
CA ASP A 179 -9.51 -16.20 -6.72
C ASP A 179 -9.47 -15.11 -5.66
N CYS A 180 -10.62 -14.52 -5.43
CA CYS A 180 -10.83 -13.57 -4.36
C CYS A 180 -10.65 -14.24 -2.99
N PHE A 181 -10.32 -13.46 -2.00
CA PHE A 181 -10.20 -13.91 -0.63
C PHE A 181 -10.75 -12.87 0.35
N ILE A 182 -10.92 -13.28 1.59
CA ILE A 182 -11.47 -12.41 2.63
C ILE A 182 -10.48 -12.17 3.75
N THR A 183 -10.65 -11.03 4.42
CA THR A 183 -10.11 -10.75 5.75
C THR A 183 -11.25 -10.52 6.72
N LEU A 184 -11.02 -10.74 8.02
CA LEU A 184 -12.06 -10.66 9.04
C LEU A 184 -12.00 -9.30 9.73
N LYS A 185 -13.16 -8.62 9.86
CA LYS A 185 -13.27 -7.30 10.53
C LYS A 185 -13.46 -7.47 12.04
N ASP A 186 -12.47 -8.07 12.73
CA ASP A 186 -12.54 -8.45 14.15
C ASP A 186 -12.60 -7.28 15.15
N HIS A 187 -12.39 -6.08 14.67
CA HIS A 187 -12.51 -4.84 15.43
C HIS A 187 -13.95 -4.29 15.50
N LYS A 188 -14.90 -4.93 14.79
CA LYS A 188 -16.31 -4.51 14.82
C LYS A 188 -17.01 -5.11 16.05
N GLU A 189 -17.95 -4.34 16.61
CA GLU A 189 -18.81 -4.81 17.68
C GLU A 189 -19.56 -6.09 17.26
N ASN A 190 -19.80 -6.99 18.19
CA ASN A 190 -20.46 -8.28 17.96
C ASN A 190 -19.81 -9.22 16.92
N PHE A 191 -18.51 -9.02 16.61
CA PHE A 191 -17.80 -9.86 15.63
C PHE A 191 -17.91 -11.36 15.90
N LEU A 192 -17.84 -11.79 17.16
CA LEU A 192 -17.91 -13.22 17.53
C LEU A 192 -19.28 -13.84 17.19
N ASN A 193 -20.37 -13.07 17.30
CA ASN A 193 -21.72 -13.54 17.01
C ASN A 193 -22.10 -13.35 15.54
N ASN A 194 -21.62 -12.29 14.91
CA ASN A 194 -21.88 -11.96 13.51
C ASN A 194 -20.59 -11.54 12.80
N PRO A 195 -19.77 -12.51 12.37
CA PRO A 195 -18.50 -12.23 11.69
C PRO A 195 -18.69 -11.45 10.39
N THR A 196 -18.10 -10.27 10.34
CA THR A 196 -18.08 -9.45 9.13
C THR A 196 -16.75 -9.58 8.41
N THR A 197 -16.78 -9.54 7.08
CA THR A 197 -15.62 -9.77 6.24
C THR A 197 -15.33 -8.58 5.34
N ARG A 198 -14.10 -8.50 4.86
CA ARG A 198 -13.68 -7.63 3.75
C ARG A 198 -13.28 -8.52 2.58
N LEU A 199 -13.96 -8.35 1.45
CA LEU A 199 -13.63 -9.04 0.21
C LEU A 199 -12.48 -8.34 -0.49
N LEU A 200 -11.48 -9.11 -0.91
CA LEU A 200 -10.31 -8.62 -1.63
C LEU A 200 -10.26 -9.29 -3.02
N ASN A 201 -10.13 -8.46 -4.05
CA ASN A 201 -9.96 -8.92 -5.42
C ASN A 201 -8.46 -8.84 -5.80
N PRO A 202 -7.71 -9.96 -5.86
CA PRO A 202 -6.32 -9.95 -6.24
C PRO A 202 -6.09 -9.86 -7.74
N ALA A 203 -7.16 -9.94 -8.55
CA ALA A 203 -7.06 -9.77 -9.99
C ALA A 203 -6.61 -8.34 -10.31
N LYS A 204 -5.43 -8.21 -10.92
CA LYS A 204 -4.81 -6.93 -11.22
C LYS A 204 -4.70 -6.75 -12.72
N ASN A 205 -5.07 -5.57 -13.19
CA ASN A 205 -4.89 -5.13 -14.56
C ASN A 205 -3.62 -4.27 -14.68
N GLU A 206 -2.67 -4.61 -15.56
CA GLU A 206 -1.44 -3.84 -15.76
C GLU A 206 -1.72 -2.41 -16.24
N ILE A 207 -2.82 -2.18 -16.97
CA ILE A 207 -3.27 -0.83 -17.33
C ILE A 207 -3.55 0.01 -16.08
N GLY A 208 -3.95 -0.62 -14.97
CA GLY A 208 -4.08 0.04 -13.67
C GLY A 208 -2.78 0.64 -13.13
N ARG A 209 -1.60 0.15 -13.52
CA ARG A 209 -0.33 0.79 -13.16
C ARG A 209 -0.14 2.10 -13.91
N ILE A 210 -0.52 2.13 -15.18
CA ILE A 210 -0.46 3.35 -15.99
C ILE A 210 -1.46 4.36 -15.44
N SER A 211 -2.70 3.93 -15.22
CA SER A 211 -3.75 4.73 -14.58
C SER A 211 -3.28 5.32 -13.25
N LYS A 212 -2.58 4.53 -12.41
CA LYS A 212 -1.99 5.02 -11.17
C LYS A 212 -1.03 6.19 -11.39
N HIS A 213 -0.10 6.08 -12.34
CA HIS A 213 0.85 7.17 -12.64
C HIS A 213 0.16 8.44 -13.09
N ILE A 214 -0.88 8.30 -13.93
CA ILE A 214 -1.69 9.44 -14.38
C ILE A 214 -2.40 10.09 -13.19
N LEU A 215 -3.08 9.28 -12.37
CA LEU A 215 -3.81 9.75 -11.18
C LEU A 215 -2.87 10.36 -10.13
N ASP A 216 -1.69 9.80 -9.89
CA ASP A 216 -0.68 10.38 -8.99
C ASP A 216 -0.28 11.80 -9.46
N ARG A 217 -0.10 12.01 -10.77
CA ARG A 217 0.16 13.32 -11.36
C ARG A 217 -1.02 14.28 -11.16
N VAL A 218 -2.24 13.83 -11.47
CA VAL A 218 -3.48 14.62 -11.34
C VAL A 218 -3.72 15.00 -9.89
N ASN A 219 -3.69 14.06 -8.97
CA ASN A 219 -3.92 14.28 -7.54
C ASN A 219 -2.86 15.23 -6.94
N THR A 220 -1.61 15.10 -7.35
CA THR A 220 -0.53 15.98 -6.90
C THR A 220 -0.75 17.43 -7.35
N ALA A 221 -1.15 17.63 -8.60
CA ALA A 221 -1.45 18.96 -9.11
C ALA A 221 -2.70 19.57 -8.47
N LEU A 222 -3.76 18.77 -8.26
CA LEU A 222 -4.97 19.23 -7.58
C LEU A 222 -4.69 19.66 -6.13
N ARG A 223 -3.92 18.87 -5.38
CA ARG A 223 -3.52 19.27 -4.01
C ARG A 223 -2.78 20.59 -3.99
N ALA A 224 -1.85 20.78 -4.92
CA ALA A 224 -1.08 22.03 -5.02
C ALA A 224 -1.96 23.22 -5.39
N SER A 225 -2.88 23.06 -6.35
CA SER A 225 -3.75 24.15 -6.83
C SER A 225 -4.84 24.54 -5.83
N LEU A 226 -5.46 23.57 -5.15
CA LEU A 226 -6.59 23.79 -4.27
C LEU A 226 -6.17 24.12 -2.83
N SER A 227 -4.97 23.71 -2.44
CA SER A 227 -4.48 23.82 -1.06
C SER A 227 -5.45 23.22 -0.03
N LEU A 228 -6.04 22.06 -0.37
CA LEU A 228 -6.92 21.28 0.51
C LEU A 228 -6.10 20.36 1.40
N ASN A 229 -6.60 20.07 2.59
CA ASN A 229 -5.99 19.12 3.51
C ASN A 229 -6.35 17.68 3.08
N GLN A 230 -5.65 17.15 2.07
CA GLN A 230 -5.66 15.73 1.75
C GLN A 230 -4.47 15.09 2.45
N TRP A 231 -4.74 14.50 3.61
CA TRP A 231 -3.70 13.90 4.44
C TRP A 231 -3.20 12.59 3.87
N GLN A 232 -1.91 12.36 3.97
CA GLN A 232 -1.27 11.12 3.52
C GLN A 232 -0.83 10.23 4.68
N ASN A 233 -0.74 10.81 5.87
CA ASN A 233 -0.32 10.13 7.08
C ASN A 233 -0.74 10.92 8.33
N SER A 234 -0.56 10.30 9.50
CA SER A 234 -0.91 10.90 10.79
C SER A 234 -0.08 12.14 11.16
N ILE A 235 1.11 12.30 10.56
CA ILE A 235 1.95 13.49 10.82
C ILE A 235 1.29 14.74 10.22
N ASP A 236 0.68 14.62 9.03
CA ASP A 236 -0.05 15.71 8.40
C ASP A 236 -1.21 16.16 9.30
N VAL A 237 -1.91 15.19 9.90
CA VAL A 237 -2.99 15.45 10.87
C VAL A 237 -2.47 16.16 12.12
N ILE A 238 -1.33 15.71 12.66
CA ILE A 238 -0.69 16.37 13.82
C ILE A 238 -0.30 17.80 13.50
N GLN A 239 0.30 18.04 12.34
CA GLN A 239 0.65 19.40 11.91
C GLN A 239 -0.59 20.29 11.79
N TRP A 240 -1.65 19.78 11.16
CA TRP A 240 -2.92 20.48 11.08
C TRP A 240 -3.51 20.76 12.47
N PHE A 241 -3.55 19.75 13.35
CA PHE A 241 -4.08 19.87 14.72
C PHE A 241 -3.29 20.88 15.55
N ASN A 242 -1.96 20.89 15.45
CA ASN A 242 -1.11 21.83 16.18
C ASN A 242 -1.32 23.28 15.76
N ASN A 243 -1.68 23.53 14.49
CA ASN A 243 -1.97 24.86 13.95
C ASN A 243 -3.36 25.39 14.35
N ILE A 244 -4.22 24.59 14.96
CA ILE A 244 -5.53 25.03 15.45
C ILE A 244 -5.30 25.96 16.64
N ARG A 245 -5.79 27.20 16.55
CA ARG A 245 -5.84 28.14 17.66
C ARG A 245 -7.12 27.94 18.47
N ASP A 246 -7.11 28.29 19.76
CA ASP A 246 -8.28 28.28 20.65
C ASP A 246 -9.03 26.94 20.66
N LYS A 247 -8.28 25.82 20.76
CA LYS A 247 -8.80 24.46 20.69
C LYS A 247 -9.97 24.21 21.64
N SER A 248 -9.95 24.81 22.84
CA SER A 248 -11.01 24.68 23.84
C SER A 248 -12.38 25.18 23.34
N HIS A 249 -12.41 26.15 22.42
CA HIS A 249 -13.63 26.68 21.80
C HIS A 249 -14.04 25.95 20.51
N CYS A 250 -13.25 24.94 20.08
CA CYS A 250 -13.53 24.15 18.90
C CYS A 250 -14.29 22.85 19.26
N LYS A 251 -14.99 22.29 18.29
CA LYS A 251 -15.63 20.97 18.31
C LYS A 251 -15.27 20.21 17.06
N PHE A 252 -15.07 18.90 17.18
CA PHE A 252 -14.85 18.03 16.02
C PHE A 252 -16.15 17.63 15.36
N ILE A 253 -16.07 17.48 14.04
CA ILE A 253 -16.91 16.61 13.22
C ILE A 253 -15.99 15.51 12.69
N ILE A 254 -16.32 14.27 12.97
CA ILE A 254 -15.63 13.10 12.41
C ILE A 254 -16.61 12.31 11.55
N PHE A 255 -16.15 11.85 10.38
CA PHE A 255 -16.98 11.09 9.47
C PHE A 255 -16.19 10.05 8.69
N ASP A 256 -16.87 8.97 8.30
CA ASP A 256 -16.36 7.84 7.53
C ASP A 256 -17.30 7.57 6.35
N ILE A 257 -16.74 7.38 5.15
CA ILE A 257 -17.51 7.04 3.95
C ILE A 257 -17.65 5.53 3.89
N LYS A 258 -18.85 5.04 4.16
CA LYS A 258 -19.10 3.60 4.22
C LYS A 258 -18.89 2.93 2.87
N ASP A 259 -18.09 1.85 2.90
CA ASP A 259 -17.77 1.03 1.71
C ASP A 259 -17.34 1.90 0.50
N PHE A 260 -16.46 2.89 0.73
CA PHE A 260 -16.13 3.95 -0.24
C PHE A 260 -15.72 3.41 -1.61
N TYR A 261 -14.71 2.52 -1.67
CA TYR A 261 -14.23 1.94 -2.93
C TYR A 261 -15.35 1.35 -3.79
N PRO A 262 -16.14 0.38 -3.31
CA PRO A 262 -17.19 -0.21 -4.12
C PRO A 262 -18.38 0.74 -4.38
N SER A 263 -18.50 1.84 -3.64
CA SER A 263 -19.59 2.81 -3.82
C SER A 263 -19.30 3.85 -4.91
N ILE A 264 -18.03 3.97 -5.35
CA ILE A 264 -17.69 4.86 -6.45
C ILE A 264 -18.27 4.28 -7.75
N LYS A 265 -19.22 5.01 -8.36
CA LYS A 265 -19.82 4.71 -9.66
C LYS A 265 -19.08 5.44 -10.77
N GLN A 266 -19.31 5.03 -12.01
CA GLN A 266 -18.68 5.63 -13.20
C GLN A 266 -18.95 7.13 -13.29
N ASP A 267 -20.21 7.53 -13.05
CA ASP A 267 -20.62 8.95 -13.13
C ASP A 267 -19.88 9.82 -12.11
N LEU A 268 -19.71 9.33 -10.88
CA LEU A 268 -18.96 10.05 -9.84
C LEU A 268 -17.49 10.21 -10.24
N LEU A 269 -16.86 9.14 -10.78
CA LEU A 269 -15.49 9.22 -11.28
C LEU A 269 -15.39 10.22 -12.45
N SER A 270 -16.34 10.19 -13.40
CA SER A 270 -16.35 11.11 -14.53
C SER A 270 -16.47 12.57 -14.09
N GLN A 271 -17.35 12.86 -13.13
CA GLN A 271 -17.49 14.21 -12.55
C GLN A 271 -16.21 14.66 -11.82
N ALA A 272 -15.54 13.76 -11.11
CA ALA A 272 -14.29 14.07 -10.44
C ALA A 272 -13.14 14.34 -11.45
N LEU A 273 -13.10 13.62 -12.56
CA LEU A 273 -12.14 13.86 -13.66
C LEU A 273 -12.43 15.17 -14.40
N GLU A 274 -13.70 15.48 -14.68
CA GLU A 274 -14.13 16.75 -15.25
C GLU A 274 -13.73 17.92 -14.32
N PHE A 275 -14.01 17.79 -13.04
CA PHE A 275 -13.55 18.77 -12.05
C PHE A 275 -12.03 18.96 -12.08
N ALA A 276 -11.26 17.88 -12.16
CA ALA A 276 -9.81 17.93 -12.24
C ALA A 276 -9.32 18.68 -13.49
N SER A 277 -10.03 18.53 -14.61
CA SER A 277 -9.69 19.17 -15.90
C SER A 277 -9.75 20.70 -15.85
N ASN A 278 -10.44 21.29 -14.86
CA ASN A 278 -10.44 22.74 -14.62
C ASN A 278 -9.12 23.26 -14.03
N TYR A 279 -8.29 22.39 -13.47
CA TYR A 279 -7.05 22.77 -12.77
C TYR A 279 -5.78 22.22 -13.43
N ILE A 280 -5.92 21.12 -14.18
CA ILE A 280 -4.80 20.46 -14.85
C ILE A 280 -5.25 19.88 -16.17
N THR A 281 -4.39 19.92 -17.17
CA THR A 281 -4.64 19.25 -18.45
C THR A 281 -4.64 17.72 -18.25
N VAL A 282 -5.80 17.10 -18.47
CA VAL A 282 -5.99 15.65 -18.56
C VAL A 282 -6.32 15.33 -20.01
N SER A 283 -5.44 14.62 -20.71
CA SER A 283 -5.66 14.30 -22.11
C SER A 283 -6.81 13.30 -22.30
N SER A 284 -7.42 13.28 -23.49
CA SER A 284 -8.42 12.24 -23.81
C SER A 284 -7.84 10.84 -23.68
N GLU A 285 -6.55 10.69 -23.94
CA GLU A 285 -5.82 9.44 -23.77
C GLU A 285 -5.70 9.02 -22.30
N ASP A 286 -5.39 9.97 -21.41
CA ASP A 286 -5.36 9.73 -19.97
C ASP A 286 -6.73 9.26 -19.46
N LEU A 287 -7.81 9.91 -19.91
CA LEU A 287 -9.19 9.55 -19.57
C LEU A 287 -9.52 8.13 -20.05
N ASP A 288 -9.19 7.80 -21.30
CA ASP A 288 -9.39 6.46 -21.87
C ASP A 288 -8.68 5.40 -21.02
N ILE A 289 -7.45 5.66 -20.57
CA ILE A 289 -6.65 4.73 -19.76
C ILE A 289 -7.30 4.55 -18.39
N ILE A 290 -7.69 5.64 -17.71
CA ILE A 290 -8.31 5.59 -16.40
C ILE A 290 -9.63 4.80 -16.47
N HIS A 291 -10.49 5.08 -17.46
CA HIS A 291 -11.75 4.37 -17.62
C HIS A 291 -11.55 2.90 -18.01
N HIS A 292 -10.58 2.59 -18.90
CA HIS A 292 -10.31 1.21 -19.28
C HIS A 292 -9.77 0.40 -18.09
N ALA A 293 -8.96 1.00 -17.23
CA ALA A 293 -8.45 0.36 -16.01
C ALA A 293 -9.55 -0.03 -15.01
N ARG A 294 -10.77 0.51 -15.13
CA ARG A 294 -11.94 0.17 -14.31
C ARG A 294 -12.66 -1.10 -14.76
N LYS A 295 -12.34 -1.63 -15.94
CA LYS A 295 -12.89 -2.92 -16.37
C LYS A 295 -12.30 -4.04 -15.55
N SER A 296 -13.07 -4.55 -14.58
CA SER A 296 -12.61 -5.55 -13.61
C SER A 296 -13.55 -6.75 -13.56
N LEU A 297 -12.97 -7.92 -13.35
CA LEU A 297 -13.65 -9.17 -13.01
C LEU A 297 -13.18 -9.64 -11.64
N LEU A 298 -14.08 -10.22 -10.89
CA LEU A 298 -13.76 -10.96 -9.68
C LEU A 298 -13.77 -12.46 -10.04
N TYR A 299 -12.82 -13.22 -9.52
CA TYR A 299 -12.80 -14.67 -9.67
C TYR A 299 -13.08 -15.34 -8.32
N ASN A 300 -13.93 -16.37 -8.35
CA ASN A 300 -14.21 -17.21 -7.19
C ASN A 300 -14.41 -18.66 -7.67
N ASN A 301 -13.54 -19.58 -7.21
CA ASN A 301 -13.46 -20.96 -7.68
C ASN A 301 -13.28 -21.04 -9.22
N ASP A 302 -12.31 -20.31 -9.76
CA ASP A 302 -12.02 -20.19 -11.19
C ASP A 302 -13.18 -19.72 -12.07
N GLU A 303 -14.24 -19.20 -11.47
CA GLU A 303 -15.41 -18.65 -12.18
C GLU A 303 -15.41 -17.12 -12.13
N PRO A 304 -15.71 -16.44 -13.24
CA PRO A 304 -15.76 -14.98 -13.29
C PRO A 304 -17.10 -14.44 -12.77
N TRP A 305 -17.00 -13.32 -12.06
CA TRP A 305 -18.13 -12.60 -11.48
C TRP A 305 -18.06 -11.12 -11.86
N LEU A 306 -19.21 -10.52 -12.13
CA LEU A 306 -19.39 -9.09 -12.39
C LEU A 306 -20.12 -8.41 -11.24
N LYS A 307 -19.81 -7.16 -11.01
CA LYS A 307 -20.53 -6.32 -10.06
C LYS A 307 -21.99 -6.15 -10.50
N LYS A 308 -22.93 -6.30 -9.56
CA LYS A 308 -24.38 -6.32 -9.87
C LYS A 308 -24.87 -5.02 -10.50
N GLU A 309 -24.50 -3.88 -9.91
CA GLU A 309 -25.04 -2.57 -10.31
C GLU A 309 -24.28 -1.93 -11.47
N SER A 310 -22.97 -2.12 -11.55
CA SER A 310 -22.09 -1.39 -12.47
C SER A 310 -21.42 -2.27 -13.54
N GLY A 311 -21.72 -3.57 -13.57
CA GLY A 311 -21.18 -4.47 -14.58
C GLY A 311 -19.66 -4.60 -14.51
N LEU A 312 -18.97 -4.24 -15.59
CA LEU A 312 -17.52 -4.28 -15.67
C LEU A 312 -16.82 -3.17 -14.86
N PHE A 313 -17.53 -2.06 -14.63
CA PHE A 313 -16.95 -0.94 -13.88
C PHE A 313 -16.85 -1.28 -12.39
N ASP A 314 -15.64 -1.28 -11.85
CA ASP A 314 -15.43 -1.51 -10.44
C ASP A 314 -14.15 -0.78 -9.94
N VAL A 315 -14.24 -0.24 -8.71
CA VAL A 315 -13.10 0.27 -7.96
C VAL A 315 -12.83 -0.73 -6.85
N THR A 316 -11.91 -1.66 -7.08
CA THR A 316 -11.67 -2.78 -6.17
C THR A 316 -10.57 -2.50 -5.17
N MET A 317 -10.75 -3.01 -3.94
CA MET A 317 -9.64 -3.13 -3.00
C MET A 317 -8.66 -4.19 -3.51
N GLY A 318 -7.45 -3.76 -3.86
CA GLY A 318 -6.41 -4.60 -4.47
C GLY A 318 -6.02 -4.19 -5.89
N ALA A 319 -6.81 -3.35 -6.58
CA ALA A 319 -6.39 -2.71 -7.82
C ALA A 319 -5.13 -1.85 -7.62
N TYR A 320 -4.35 -1.65 -8.70
CA TYR A 320 -3.14 -0.83 -8.61
C TYR A 320 -3.40 0.64 -8.31
N ASP A 321 -4.52 1.17 -8.77
CA ASP A 321 -4.89 2.60 -8.76
C ASP A 321 -6.17 2.90 -7.96
N GLY A 322 -6.69 1.91 -7.23
CA GLY A 322 -7.91 2.09 -6.43
C GLY A 322 -7.77 3.18 -5.37
N ALA A 323 -6.60 3.29 -4.74
CA ALA A 323 -6.34 4.32 -3.73
C ALA A 323 -6.30 5.73 -4.34
N GLU A 324 -5.72 5.87 -5.52
CA GLU A 324 -5.60 7.13 -6.25
C GLU A 324 -6.95 7.60 -6.80
N ILE A 325 -7.83 6.67 -7.20
CA ILE A 325 -9.23 6.98 -7.53
C ILE A 325 -9.97 7.52 -6.29
N CYS A 326 -9.83 6.84 -5.15
CA CYS A 326 -10.46 7.31 -3.90
C CYS A 326 -9.94 8.69 -3.50
N GLU A 327 -8.65 8.97 -3.71
CA GLU A 327 -8.07 10.27 -3.43
C GLU A 327 -8.64 11.35 -4.37
N LEU A 328 -8.74 11.09 -5.68
CA LEU A 328 -9.34 12.01 -6.64
C LEU A 328 -10.79 12.36 -6.27
N VAL A 329 -11.59 11.32 -6.03
CA VAL A 329 -12.99 11.51 -5.62
C VAL A 329 -13.08 12.21 -4.27
N GLY A 330 -12.18 11.90 -3.32
CA GLY A 330 -12.08 12.59 -2.03
C GLY A 330 -11.81 14.09 -2.18
N ILE A 331 -10.85 14.49 -3.04
CA ILE A 331 -10.57 15.90 -3.37
C ILE A 331 -11.81 16.58 -3.95
N PHE A 332 -12.49 15.93 -4.88
CA PHE A 332 -13.71 16.43 -5.49
C PHE A 332 -14.82 16.63 -4.43
N LEU A 333 -15.07 15.64 -3.57
CA LEU A 333 -16.06 15.76 -2.50
C LEU A 333 -15.68 16.85 -1.50
N GLN A 334 -14.40 16.93 -1.10
CA GLN A 334 -13.92 17.98 -0.19
C GLN A 334 -14.13 19.37 -0.79
N SER A 335 -13.97 19.54 -2.11
CA SER A 335 -14.27 20.82 -2.80
C SER A 335 -15.74 21.23 -2.71
N ARG A 336 -16.66 20.30 -2.46
CA ARG A 336 -18.07 20.60 -2.19
C ARG A 336 -18.33 20.93 -0.72
N LEU A 337 -17.58 20.32 0.19
CA LEU A 337 -17.72 20.56 1.62
C LEU A 337 -17.23 21.94 2.05
N ILE A 338 -16.24 22.52 1.35
CA ILE A 338 -15.74 23.86 1.67
C ILE A 338 -16.77 24.97 1.49
N ASN A 339 -17.91 24.71 0.86
CA ASN A 339 -19.03 25.65 0.82
C ASN A 339 -19.72 25.81 2.19
N PHE A 340 -19.48 24.89 3.13
CA PHE A 340 -20.11 24.86 4.45
C PHE A 340 -19.12 25.07 5.60
N ILE A 341 -17.83 24.96 5.31
CA ILE A 341 -16.74 25.07 6.28
C ILE A 341 -15.48 25.60 5.60
N ASP A 342 -14.70 26.39 6.32
CA ASP A 342 -13.41 26.85 5.81
C ASP A 342 -12.49 25.66 5.45
N LYS A 343 -11.83 25.76 4.30
CA LYS A 343 -10.97 24.68 3.77
C LYS A 343 -9.83 24.26 4.69
N HIS A 344 -9.36 25.17 5.56
CA HIS A 344 -8.30 24.88 6.53
C HIS A 344 -8.82 24.14 7.76
N ASN A 345 -10.14 24.14 7.97
CA ASN A 345 -10.79 23.49 9.10
C ASN A 345 -11.30 22.08 8.81
N ILE A 346 -11.05 21.54 7.63
CA ILE A 346 -11.45 20.18 7.22
C ILE A 346 -10.31 19.48 6.50
N GLY A 347 -10.19 18.18 6.68
CA GLY A 347 -9.29 17.34 5.92
C GLY A 347 -9.81 15.91 5.78
N LEU A 348 -9.29 15.21 4.78
CA LEU A 348 -9.61 13.80 4.49
C LEU A 348 -8.35 12.96 4.41
N TYR A 349 -8.47 11.73 4.88
CA TYR A 349 -7.56 10.63 4.60
C TYR A 349 -8.37 9.51 3.95
N ARG A 350 -8.43 9.50 2.60
CA ARG A 350 -9.26 8.58 1.80
C ARG A 350 -10.75 8.64 2.18
N ASP A 351 -11.24 7.64 2.96
CA ASP A 351 -12.61 7.50 3.46
C ASP A 351 -12.84 8.19 4.81
N ASP A 352 -11.80 8.40 5.58
CA ASP A 352 -11.86 9.03 6.90
C ASP A 352 -11.78 10.56 6.79
N GLY A 353 -12.76 11.29 7.32
CA GLY A 353 -12.78 12.75 7.34
C GLY A 353 -12.82 13.32 8.75
N LEU A 354 -12.15 14.45 8.94
CA LEU A 354 -12.13 15.17 10.20
C LEU A 354 -12.23 16.68 9.94
N ALA A 355 -13.10 17.34 10.68
CA ALA A 355 -13.26 18.80 10.62
C ALA A 355 -13.41 19.41 12.01
N ILE A 356 -13.14 20.72 12.12
CA ILE A 356 -13.36 21.49 13.33
C ILE A 356 -14.34 22.63 13.08
N LEU A 357 -15.22 22.86 14.04
CA LEU A 357 -16.11 24.00 14.10
C LEU A 357 -15.71 24.88 15.27
N ARG A 358 -15.61 26.19 15.05
CA ARG A 358 -15.17 27.17 16.05
C ARG A 358 -16.37 27.99 16.55
N ASN A 359 -16.46 28.19 17.85
CA ASN A 359 -17.47 29.09 18.48
C ASN A 359 -18.91 28.83 17.99
N ILE A 360 -19.27 27.56 17.74
CA ILE A 360 -20.55 27.23 17.15
C ILE A 360 -21.43 26.48 18.17
N SER A 361 -22.72 26.79 18.15
CA SER A 361 -23.70 26.11 19.00
C SER A 361 -23.94 24.65 18.57
N GLY A 362 -24.52 23.83 19.45
CA GLY A 362 -24.88 22.46 19.11
C GLY A 362 -25.84 22.37 17.90
N PRO A 363 -26.92 23.12 17.86
CA PRO A 363 -27.84 23.15 16.72
C PRO A 363 -27.19 23.57 15.39
N GLN A 364 -26.25 24.53 15.43
CA GLN A 364 -25.51 24.92 14.22
C GLN A 364 -24.57 23.81 13.75
N SER A 365 -23.91 23.11 14.67
CA SER A 365 -23.08 21.94 14.34
C SER A 365 -23.90 20.83 13.67
N GLU A 366 -25.13 20.59 14.14
CA GLU A 366 -26.05 19.62 13.52
C GLU A 366 -26.50 20.07 12.11
N ARG A 367 -26.62 21.37 11.85
CA ARG A 367 -26.90 21.88 10.49
C ARG A 367 -25.73 21.59 9.54
N VAL A 368 -24.48 21.83 9.98
CA VAL A 368 -23.29 21.49 9.16
C VAL A 368 -23.23 19.98 8.90
N LYS A 369 -23.47 19.16 9.91
CA LYS A 369 -23.56 17.69 9.76
C LYS A 369 -24.59 17.29 8.70
N LYS A 370 -25.81 17.85 8.74
CA LYS A 370 -26.85 17.58 7.73
C LYS A 370 -26.44 18.03 6.34
N ALA A 371 -25.75 19.17 6.22
CA ALA A 371 -25.21 19.66 4.95
C ALA A 371 -24.17 18.68 4.37
N PHE A 372 -23.25 18.18 5.21
CA PHE A 372 -22.30 17.15 4.80
C PHE A 372 -23.03 15.88 4.32
N GLN A 373 -23.97 15.37 5.11
CA GLN A 373 -24.76 14.20 4.72
C GLN A 373 -25.46 14.40 3.38
N LYS A 374 -26.00 15.60 3.13
CA LYS A 374 -26.64 15.92 1.84
C LYS A 374 -25.65 15.82 0.68
N VAL A 375 -24.46 16.44 0.81
CA VAL A 375 -23.42 16.37 -0.25
C VAL A 375 -23.09 14.92 -0.61
N PHE A 376 -22.87 14.06 0.37
CA PHE A 376 -22.55 12.67 0.08
C PHE A 376 -23.72 11.88 -0.49
N ASN A 377 -24.94 12.14 -0.01
CA ASN A 377 -26.16 11.52 -0.52
C ASN A 377 -26.45 11.90 -1.99
N ASP A 378 -26.15 13.13 -2.38
CA ASP A 378 -26.28 13.62 -3.77
C ASP A 378 -25.41 12.78 -4.74
N TYR A 379 -24.31 12.20 -4.24
CA TYR A 379 -23.44 11.26 -4.97
C TYR A 379 -23.68 9.78 -4.63
N HIS A 380 -24.80 9.46 -3.98
CA HIS A 380 -25.17 8.09 -3.56
C HIS A 380 -24.16 7.43 -2.62
N LEU A 381 -23.41 8.22 -1.86
CA LEU A 381 -22.47 7.74 -0.84
C LEU A 381 -23.12 7.80 0.54
N LYS A 382 -22.88 6.75 1.34
CA LYS A 382 -23.37 6.68 2.74
C LYS A 382 -22.31 7.22 3.67
N LEU A 383 -22.67 8.19 4.52
CA LEU A 383 -21.80 8.84 5.46
C LEU A 383 -22.16 8.46 6.91
N GLU A 384 -21.22 7.90 7.65
CA GLU A 384 -21.29 7.79 9.11
C GLU A 384 -20.62 9.03 9.71
N ILE A 385 -21.37 9.87 10.45
CA ILE A 385 -20.87 11.18 10.91
C ILE A 385 -21.30 11.45 12.35
N LYS A 386 -20.33 11.91 13.15
CA LYS A 386 -20.54 12.39 14.53
C LYS A 386 -20.06 13.84 14.63
N CYS A 387 -20.82 14.66 15.37
CA CYS A 387 -20.44 16.05 15.62
C CYS A 387 -20.48 16.37 17.12
N ASN A 388 -20.11 17.59 17.50
CA ASN A 388 -20.05 18.07 18.88
C ASN A 388 -19.09 17.29 19.77
N VAL A 389 -18.03 16.71 19.23
CA VAL A 389 -17.06 15.88 19.94
C VAL A 389 -15.82 16.71 20.30
N LYS A 390 -15.27 16.52 21.50
CA LYS A 390 -14.04 17.19 21.96
C LYS A 390 -12.80 16.30 21.88
N ILE A 391 -12.99 15.00 21.94
CA ILE A 391 -11.93 13.99 21.88
C ILE A 391 -12.29 13.00 20.78
N VAL A 392 -11.38 12.74 19.85
CA VAL A 392 -11.63 11.82 18.74
C VAL A 392 -10.44 10.89 18.54
N ASP A 393 -10.73 9.64 18.19
CA ASP A 393 -9.75 8.71 17.64
C ASP A 393 -9.78 8.84 16.12
N TYR A 394 -8.67 9.25 15.55
CA TYR A 394 -8.52 9.46 14.11
C TYR A 394 -7.20 8.86 13.62
N LEU A 395 -7.27 7.93 12.68
CA LEU A 395 -6.15 7.10 12.22
C LEU A 395 -5.53 6.32 13.40
N ASP A 396 -4.29 6.61 13.75
CA ASP A 396 -3.56 6.05 14.90
C ASP A 396 -3.31 7.09 16.01
N LEU A 397 -4.18 8.10 16.09
CA LEU A 397 -4.11 9.21 17.04
C LEU A 397 -5.41 9.35 17.83
N THR A 398 -5.29 9.67 19.09
CA THR A 398 -6.37 10.31 19.87
C THR A 398 -6.05 11.80 19.98
N LEU A 399 -6.93 12.64 19.45
CA LEU A 399 -6.82 14.12 19.47
C LEU A 399 -7.75 14.68 20.53
N ASN A 400 -7.26 15.58 21.39
CA ASN A 400 -8.01 16.18 22.48
C ASN A 400 -8.03 17.72 22.37
N LEU A 401 -9.20 18.30 22.12
CA LEU A 401 -9.38 19.76 22.04
C LEU A 401 -9.44 20.44 23.42
N ILE A 402 -9.64 19.68 24.52
CA ILE A 402 -9.80 20.24 25.87
C ILE A 402 -8.44 20.75 26.37
N ASP A 403 -7.41 19.90 26.25
CA ASP A 403 -6.06 20.20 26.70
C ASP A 403 -5.07 20.45 25.55
N GLY A 404 -5.51 20.31 24.30
CA GLY A 404 -4.70 20.49 23.12
C GLY A 404 -3.69 19.38 22.85
N SER A 405 -3.79 18.26 23.54
CA SER A 405 -2.87 17.12 23.43
C SER A 405 -3.25 16.15 22.32
N HIS A 406 -2.25 15.40 21.84
CA HIS A 406 -2.46 14.21 21.03
C HIS A 406 -1.62 13.05 21.56
N ARG A 407 -2.15 11.84 21.39
CA ARG A 407 -1.51 10.60 21.85
C ARG A 407 -1.71 9.48 20.84
N PRO A 408 -0.84 8.44 20.83
CA PRO A 408 -1.06 7.27 20.00
C PRO A 408 -2.35 6.54 20.41
N PHE A 409 -3.10 6.11 19.39
CA PHE A 409 -4.31 5.31 19.53
C PHE A 409 -4.05 3.88 19.11
N HIS A 410 -4.52 2.93 19.91
CA HIS A 410 -4.51 1.50 19.58
C HIS A 410 -5.95 0.99 19.53
N LYS A 411 -6.23 0.18 18.53
CA LYS A 411 -7.54 -0.47 18.44
C LYS A 411 -7.73 -1.44 19.59
N PRO A 412 -8.94 -1.52 20.15
CA PRO A 412 -9.27 -2.56 21.11
C PRO A 412 -8.94 -3.94 20.53
N ASN A 413 -8.45 -4.85 21.37
CA ASN A 413 -8.09 -6.23 21.00
C ASN A 413 -6.90 -6.41 20.04
N ASP A 414 -6.16 -5.34 19.69
CA ASP A 414 -4.92 -5.47 18.91
C ASP A 414 -3.75 -5.86 19.83
N GLU A 415 -3.21 -7.05 19.63
CA GLU A 415 -1.93 -7.46 20.23
C GLU A 415 -0.82 -7.06 19.28
N THR A 416 -0.19 -5.92 19.55
CA THR A 416 0.90 -5.42 18.71
C THR A 416 2.08 -6.38 18.76
N LEU A 417 2.47 -6.91 17.60
CA LEU A 417 3.61 -7.83 17.43
C LEU A 417 4.54 -7.33 16.33
N TYR A 418 5.83 -7.22 16.65
CA TYR A 418 6.85 -6.79 15.70
C TYR A 418 7.58 -7.96 15.06
N ILE A 419 8.38 -7.67 14.03
CA ILE A 419 9.31 -8.64 13.45
C ILE A 419 10.30 -9.05 14.54
N ASN A 420 10.45 -10.35 14.76
CA ASN A 420 11.36 -10.86 15.80
C ASN A 420 12.82 -10.58 15.44
N ALA A 421 13.63 -10.26 16.43
CA ALA A 421 15.06 -10.01 16.28
C ALA A 421 15.84 -11.19 15.63
N ASN A 422 15.29 -12.41 15.71
CA ASN A 422 15.85 -13.61 15.10
C ASN A 422 15.16 -14.02 13.77
N SER A 423 14.30 -13.17 13.23
CA SER A 423 13.70 -13.39 11.89
C SER A 423 14.77 -13.28 10.80
N ASN A 424 14.55 -13.98 9.67
CA ASN A 424 15.48 -13.93 8.54
C ASN A 424 15.30 -12.64 7.69
N HIS A 425 15.48 -11.50 8.34
CA HIS A 425 15.50 -10.18 7.70
C HIS A 425 16.93 -9.63 7.66
N PRO A 426 17.26 -8.74 6.69
CA PRO A 426 18.54 -8.05 6.67
C PRO A 426 18.84 -7.37 8.01
N PRO A 427 20.10 -7.37 8.49
CA PRO A 427 20.46 -6.79 9.78
C PRO A 427 20.09 -5.31 9.94
N CYS A 428 20.07 -4.55 8.83
CA CYS A 428 19.65 -3.16 8.84
C CYS A 428 18.16 -3.03 9.24
N ILE A 429 17.27 -3.92 8.76
CA ILE A 429 15.85 -3.91 9.12
C ILE A 429 15.69 -4.27 10.59
N ILE A 430 16.37 -5.31 11.06
CA ILE A 430 16.29 -5.73 12.47
C ILE A 430 16.77 -4.59 13.39
N LYS A 431 17.90 -3.95 13.09
CA LYS A 431 18.44 -2.85 13.89
C LYS A 431 17.56 -1.61 13.86
N GLN A 432 16.94 -1.31 12.72
CA GLN A 432 16.10 -0.12 12.56
C GLN A 432 14.69 -0.28 13.15
N THR A 433 14.22 -1.50 13.35
CA THR A 433 12.86 -1.75 13.86
C THR A 433 12.58 -1.05 15.20
N PRO A 434 13.37 -1.23 16.28
CA PRO A 434 13.10 -0.55 17.56
C PRO A 434 13.27 0.97 17.47
N ILE A 435 14.22 1.46 16.68
CA ILE A 435 14.45 2.89 16.47
C ILE A 435 13.27 3.54 15.74
N ALA A 436 12.73 2.87 14.73
CA ALA A 436 11.56 3.35 14.00
C ALA A 436 10.31 3.41 14.90
N ILE A 437 10.15 2.44 15.80
CA ILE A 437 9.06 2.40 16.77
C ILE A 437 9.20 3.55 17.77
N GLU A 438 10.39 3.78 18.34
CA GLU A 438 10.67 4.90 19.25
C GLU A 438 10.36 6.25 18.57
N ASN A 439 10.85 6.44 17.35
CA ASN A 439 10.60 7.66 16.59
C ASN A 439 9.12 7.87 16.29
N ARG A 440 8.39 6.80 15.91
CA ARG A 440 6.96 6.88 15.68
C ARG A 440 6.21 7.23 16.96
N LEU A 441 6.47 6.55 18.07
CA LEU A 441 5.86 6.83 19.36
C LEU A 441 6.11 8.29 19.79
N ARG A 442 7.33 8.78 19.62
CA ARG A 442 7.70 10.17 19.90
C ARG A 442 6.88 11.16 19.06
N LEU A 443 6.73 10.90 17.77
CA LEU A 443 5.97 11.75 16.86
C LEU A 443 4.47 11.78 17.17
N LEU A 444 3.91 10.64 17.60
CA LEU A 444 2.49 10.53 17.96
C LEU A 444 2.17 11.08 19.36
N SER A 445 3.18 11.39 20.18
CA SER A 445 3.02 11.87 21.55
C SER A 445 3.29 13.38 21.62
N SER A 446 2.30 14.17 22.06
CA SER A 446 2.46 15.63 22.16
C SER A 446 3.40 16.09 23.28
N SER A 447 3.76 15.22 24.24
CA SER A 447 4.66 15.51 25.34
C SER A 447 5.42 14.27 25.80
N GLU A 448 6.53 14.49 26.53
CA GLU A 448 7.29 13.43 27.19
C GLU A 448 6.42 12.62 28.18
N LYS A 449 5.52 13.27 28.89
CA LYS A 449 4.58 12.60 29.79
C LYS A 449 3.72 11.58 29.03
N ILE A 450 3.12 11.99 27.91
CA ILE A 450 2.29 11.13 27.07
C ILE A 450 3.12 9.99 26.44
N PHE A 451 4.35 10.28 26.03
CA PHE A 451 5.27 9.25 25.56
C PHE A 451 5.49 8.17 26.64
N ASN A 452 5.81 8.60 27.88
CA ASN A 452 6.08 7.70 28.97
C ASN A 452 4.84 6.90 29.40
N GLU A 453 3.64 7.46 29.28
CA GLU A 453 2.37 6.77 29.53
C GLU A 453 2.11 5.68 28.47
N ALA A 454 2.46 5.93 27.20
CA ALA A 454 2.23 5.00 26.10
C ALA A 454 3.37 3.96 25.93
N ALA A 455 4.61 4.30 26.31
CA ALA A 455 5.80 3.49 26.12
C ALA A 455 5.70 2.03 26.63
N PRO A 456 5.07 1.72 27.78
CA PRO A 456 5.00 0.35 28.27
C PRO A 456 4.36 -0.64 27.30
N HIS A 457 3.33 -0.22 26.56
CA HIS A 457 2.68 -1.05 25.54
C HIS A 457 3.66 -1.44 24.42
N TYR A 458 4.39 -0.47 23.90
CA TYR A 458 5.37 -0.66 22.82
C TYR A 458 6.61 -1.42 23.32
N GLN A 459 7.05 -1.14 24.54
CA GLN A 459 8.17 -1.82 25.18
C GLN A 459 7.91 -3.32 25.34
N ASN A 460 6.73 -3.69 25.87
CA ASN A 460 6.31 -5.09 26.00
C ASN A 460 6.27 -5.80 24.63
N ALA A 461 5.76 -5.13 23.60
CA ALA A 461 5.73 -5.67 22.25
C ALA A 461 7.15 -5.90 21.66
N LEU A 462 8.11 -5.01 21.94
CA LEU A 462 9.51 -5.17 21.56
C LEU A 462 10.15 -6.35 22.30
N GLU A 463 9.95 -6.47 23.59
CA GLU A 463 10.50 -7.56 24.43
C GLU A 463 9.93 -8.92 23.98
N LYS A 464 8.62 -9.03 23.77
CA LYS A 464 7.99 -10.22 23.17
C LYS A 464 8.57 -10.57 21.79
N SER A 465 9.03 -9.57 21.04
CA SER A 465 9.68 -9.74 19.74
C SER A 465 11.19 -9.99 19.83
N GLY A 466 11.74 -10.15 21.04
CA GLY A 466 13.13 -10.54 21.29
C GLY A 466 14.14 -9.40 21.19
N TYR A 467 13.71 -8.15 21.34
CA TYR A 467 14.62 -7.00 21.41
C TYR A 467 14.96 -6.64 22.86
N SER A 468 16.22 -6.35 23.12
CA SER A 468 16.70 -5.80 24.41
C SER A 468 16.72 -4.27 24.44
N TYR A 469 16.19 -3.62 23.39
CA TYR A 469 16.16 -2.17 23.25
C TYR A 469 15.19 -1.56 24.27
N LYS A 470 15.61 -0.46 24.91
CA LYS A 470 14.78 0.32 25.84
C LYS A 470 14.34 1.61 25.17
N LEU A 471 13.03 1.83 25.13
CA LEU A 471 12.45 3.07 24.62
C LEU A 471 12.78 4.24 25.55
N SER A 472 13.18 5.38 24.97
CA SER A 472 13.48 6.59 25.70
C SER A 472 13.00 7.82 24.93
N TYR A 473 12.46 8.81 25.64
CA TYR A 473 12.10 10.08 25.02
C TYR A 473 13.36 10.89 24.72
N LYS A 474 13.60 11.17 23.43
CA LYS A 474 14.68 12.06 22.98
C LYS A 474 14.06 13.29 22.36
N ARG A 475 14.36 14.45 22.90
CA ARG A 475 13.92 15.72 22.31
C ARG A 475 14.45 15.83 20.88
N PRO A 476 13.63 16.32 19.92
CA PRO A 476 14.09 16.58 18.56
C PRO A 476 15.28 17.56 18.63
N THR A 477 16.42 17.17 18.10
CA THR A 477 17.52 18.11 17.90
C THR A 477 17.24 18.94 16.65
N THR A 478 17.73 20.19 16.62
CA THR A 478 17.59 21.09 15.46
C THR A 478 18.17 20.49 14.16
N GLN A 479 19.06 19.49 14.26
CA GLN A 479 19.59 18.75 13.13
C GLN A 479 18.57 17.80 12.46
N ASP A 480 17.57 17.31 13.20
CA ASP A 480 16.51 16.46 12.63
C ASP A 480 15.61 17.21 11.64
N LYS A 481 15.49 18.54 11.79
CA LYS A 481 14.69 19.41 10.88
C LYS A 481 15.40 19.63 9.52
N ASN A 482 16.72 19.56 9.47
CA ASN A 482 17.51 19.82 8.25
C ASN A 482 17.69 18.58 7.36
N ASN A 483 17.46 17.38 7.87
CA ASN A 483 17.57 16.14 7.10
C ASN A 483 16.35 15.85 6.20
N SER A 484 15.27 16.63 6.32
CA SER A 484 14.11 16.56 5.41
C SER A 484 14.28 17.44 4.16
N THR A 485 15.31 18.30 4.11
CA THR A 485 15.55 19.18 2.97
C THR A 485 16.31 18.46 1.86
N SER A 486 15.61 18.28 0.78
CA SER A 486 16.12 18.06 -0.58
C SER A 486 17.13 16.91 -0.73
N ARG A 487 16.66 15.67 -0.73
CA ARG A 487 17.26 14.71 -1.65
C ARG A 487 17.09 15.30 -3.05
N ARG A 488 18.13 16.03 -3.51
CA ARG A 488 18.24 16.45 -4.91
C ARG A 488 17.91 15.22 -5.75
N ASN A 489 16.82 15.26 -6.50
CA ASN A 489 16.47 14.28 -7.53
C ASN A 489 17.54 14.31 -8.63
N ARG A 490 18.75 13.82 -8.32
CA ARG A 490 19.68 13.43 -9.36
C ARG A 490 19.07 12.17 -9.95
N LYS A 491 18.58 12.27 -11.17
CA LYS A 491 18.27 11.11 -12.04
C LYS A 491 19.55 10.30 -12.20
N ARG A 492 19.87 9.46 -11.20
CA ARG A 492 21.01 8.54 -11.30
C ARG A 492 20.53 7.33 -12.09
N GLN A 493 21.18 7.05 -13.18
CA GLN A 493 20.98 5.80 -13.92
C GLN A 493 21.65 4.66 -13.13
N ILE A 494 20.97 4.17 -12.09
CA ILE A 494 21.50 3.13 -11.21
C ILE A 494 20.89 1.79 -11.59
N ILE A 495 21.71 0.77 -11.75
CA ILE A 495 21.28 -0.62 -11.84
C ILE A 495 21.30 -1.19 -10.42
N TRP A 496 20.12 -1.52 -9.89
CA TRP A 496 20.01 -2.13 -8.58
C TRP A 496 20.11 -3.64 -8.67
N PHE A 497 21.05 -4.23 -7.95
CA PHE A 497 21.11 -5.66 -7.68
C PHE A 497 20.80 -5.91 -6.21
N ASN A 498 19.62 -6.43 -5.92
CA ASN A 498 19.16 -6.77 -4.58
C ASN A 498 19.05 -8.29 -4.48
N PRO A 499 20.13 -9.00 -4.08
CA PRO A 499 20.08 -10.44 -3.85
C PRO A 499 19.13 -10.77 -2.70
N PRO A 500 18.52 -11.97 -2.68
CA PRO A 500 17.72 -12.38 -1.53
C PRO A 500 18.62 -12.48 -0.29
N TYR A 501 18.08 -12.12 0.87
CA TYR A 501 18.81 -12.25 2.13
C TYR A 501 18.64 -13.66 2.71
N ASN A 502 19.72 -14.22 3.21
CA ASN A 502 19.73 -15.44 4.01
C ASN A 502 20.83 -15.33 5.08
N LYS A 503 20.44 -15.47 6.34
CA LYS A 503 21.35 -15.37 7.48
C LYS A 503 22.47 -16.40 7.46
N ASP A 504 22.23 -17.54 6.82
CA ASP A 504 23.21 -18.64 6.71
C ASP A 504 24.24 -18.42 5.60
N VAL A 505 24.02 -17.47 4.68
CA VAL A 505 24.96 -17.17 3.60
C VAL A 505 26.14 -16.38 4.14
N THR A 506 27.35 -16.93 3.97
CA THR A 506 28.61 -16.27 4.38
C THR A 506 29.31 -15.56 3.23
N THR A 507 28.96 -15.88 1.98
CA THR A 507 29.51 -15.23 0.79
C THR A 507 29.05 -13.78 0.69
N ASN A 508 29.98 -12.85 0.58
CA ASN A 508 29.64 -11.43 0.34
C ASN A 508 29.32 -11.19 -1.13
N ILE A 509 28.04 -11.44 -1.48
CA ILE A 509 27.53 -11.33 -2.85
C ILE A 509 27.73 -9.90 -3.41
N GLY A 510 27.54 -8.88 -2.59
CA GLY A 510 27.74 -7.48 -3.00
C GLY A 510 29.17 -7.20 -3.42
N LYS A 511 30.16 -7.71 -2.68
CA LYS A 511 31.59 -7.59 -3.02
C LYS A 511 31.92 -8.31 -4.33
N TYR A 512 31.41 -9.53 -4.54
CA TYR A 512 31.59 -10.25 -5.81
C TYR A 512 30.99 -9.49 -6.98
N PHE A 513 29.77 -8.98 -6.82
CA PHE A 513 29.10 -8.18 -7.85
C PHE A 513 29.90 -6.91 -8.21
N LEU A 514 30.41 -6.18 -7.22
CA LEU A 514 31.25 -5.02 -7.47
C LEU A 514 32.57 -5.38 -8.15
N ASN A 515 33.20 -6.49 -7.76
CA ASN A 515 34.42 -6.96 -8.42
C ASN A 515 34.17 -7.30 -9.90
N PHE A 516 33.04 -7.93 -10.22
CA PHE A 516 32.67 -8.22 -11.61
C PHE A 516 32.46 -6.93 -12.42
N ILE A 517 31.79 -5.92 -11.85
CA ILE A 517 31.67 -4.61 -12.50
C ILE A 517 33.05 -4.00 -12.76
N HIS A 518 33.98 -4.09 -11.82
CA HIS A 518 35.34 -3.55 -11.98
C HIS A 518 36.17 -4.33 -12.99
N SER A 519 36.07 -5.65 -13.06
CA SER A 519 36.78 -6.46 -14.05
C SER A 519 36.27 -6.25 -15.48
N HIS A 520 34.98 -5.89 -15.61
CA HIS A 520 34.33 -5.58 -16.88
C HIS A 520 34.12 -4.07 -17.11
N HIS A 521 35.03 -3.23 -16.59
CA HIS A 521 34.93 -1.75 -16.66
C HIS A 521 34.95 -1.18 -18.09
N HIS A 522 35.38 -1.95 -19.10
CA HIS A 522 35.29 -1.60 -20.51
C HIS A 522 33.83 -1.53 -21.01
N ILE A 523 32.88 -2.13 -20.31
CA ILE A 523 31.45 -2.00 -20.57
C ILE A 523 31.00 -0.64 -20.01
N LYS A 524 31.01 0.39 -20.86
CA LYS A 524 30.50 1.71 -20.47
C LYS A 524 28.97 1.63 -20.34
N PHE A 525 28.47 1.54 -19.12
CA PHE A 525 27.06 1.81 -18.80
C PHE A 525 26.88 3.34 -18.73
N THR A 526 26.68 3.97 -19.85
CA THR A 526 26.36 5.40 -19.93
C THR A 526 24.95 5.69 -19.47
#